data_21ce7d378c28f2ad8a9ca27ab6f40345
#
_entry.id   21ce7d378c28f2ad8a9ca27ab6f40345
#
_cell.length_a   1.000
_cell.length_b   1.000
_cell.length_c   1.000
_cell.angle_alpha   90.00
_cell.angle_beta   90.00
_cell.angle_gamma   90.00
#
_symmetry.space_group_name_H-M   'P 1'
#
loop_
_entity.id
_entity.type
_entity.pdbx_description
1 polymer ?
#
loop_
_entity_poly.entity_id
_entity_poly.type
_entity_poly.pdbx_seq_one_letter_code
_entity_poly.pdbx_strand_id
1 'polypeptide(L)'
;LIAGKIFTLSGYESEEYLQKVSTYINNKIAEFKKLDGYNHQTKENKSILLELNIADDYFKAKKQVEMVEEELSEKDKELYDLKHELINAQIQLENQEKDLEASRKENTELQKEVVRLQTERDERNRK
;
A
#
# COMPACT_ATOMS: atom_id res chain seq x y z
N LEU A 1 28.14 5.91 -23.74
CA LEU A 1 29.22 4.91 -23.94
C LEU A 1 28.67 3.54 -23.54
N ILE A 2 28.68 2.56 -24.43
CA ILE A 2 28.22 1.19 -24.18
C ILE A 2 29.35 0.23 -24.59
N ALA A 3 29.71 -0.69 -23.70
CA ALA A 3 30.80 -1.65 -23.94
C ALA A 3 32.14 -1.01 -24.41
N GLY A 4 32.44 0.19 -23.91
CA GLY A 4 33.63 0.95 -24.29
C GLY A 4 33.54 1.65 -25.65
N LYS A 5 32.39 1.66 -26.32
CA LYS A 5 32.17 2.32 -27.60
C LYS A 5 31.16 3.47 -27.47
N ILE A 6 31.40 4.51 -28.27
CA ILE A 6 30.45 5.64 -28.37
C ILE A 6 29.36 5.27 -29.38
N PHE A 7 28.12 5.38 -28.97
CA PHE A 7 26.96 5.24 -29.84
C PHE A 7 26.18 6.55 -29.81
N THR A 8 25.83 7.06 -30.98
CA THR A 8 24.88 8.16 -31.10
C THR A 8 23.49 7.55 -31.30
N LEU A 9 22.62 7.72 -30.31
CA LEU A 9 21.27 7.23 -30.36
C LEU A 9 20.34 8.43 -30.60
N SER A 10 19.39 8.29 -31.48
CA SER A 10 18.31 9.24 -31.70
C SER A 10 16.96 8.54 -31.47
N GLY A 11 16.08 9.18 -30.78
CA GLY A 11 14.77 8.61 -30.44
C GLY A 11 13.94 9.60 -29.65
N TYR A 12 12.76 9.16 -29.21
CA TYR A 12 11.85 9.96 -28.38
C TYR A 12 12.18 9.94 -26.88
N GLU A 13 13.13 9.09 -26.49
CA GLU A 13 13.52 8.90 -25.10
C GLU A 13 14.43 10.02 -24.60
N SER A 14 14.33 10.34 -23.31
CA SER A 14 15.18 11.36 -22.71
C SER A 14 16.63 10.90 -22.59
N GLU A 15 17.56 11.84 -22.58
CA GLU A 15 18.98 11.55 -22.37
C GLU A 15 19.23 10.82 -21.04
N GLU A 16 18.51 11.21 -19.98
CA GLU A 16 18.60 10.56 -18.68
C GLU A 16 18.19 9.09 -18.74
N TYR A 17 17.12 8.78 -19.47
CA TYR A 17 16.69 7.40 -19.68
C TYR A 17 17.73 6.58 -20.43
N LEU A 18 18.25 7.11 -21.53
CA LEU A 18 19.29 6.45 -22.32
C LEU A 18 20.57 6.23 -21.50
N GLN A 19 20.90 7.15 -20.59
CA GLN A 19 22.01 6.99 -19.67
C GLN A 19 21.78 5.85 -18.66
N LYS A 20 20.56 5.71 -18.14
CA LYS A 20 20.19 4.58 -17.26
C LYS A 20 20.30 3.25 -17.98
N VAL A 21 19.82 3.16 -19.21
CA VAL A 21 19.93 1.96 -20.04
C VAL A 21 21.40 1.60 -20.33
N SER A 22 22.20 2.59 -20.70
CA SER A 22 23.66 2.42 -20.92
C SER A 22 24.34 1.88 -19.66
N THR A 23 24.04 2.44 -18.50
CA THR A 23 24.61 2.04 -17.21
C THR A 23 24.22 0.61 -16.87
N TYR A 24 22.96 0.23 -17.06
CA TYR A 24 22.49 -1.12 -16.85
C TYR A 24 23.25 -2.15 -17.72
N ILE A 25 23.37 -1.89 -19.02
CA ILE A 25 24.10 -2.76 -19.96
C ILE A 25 25.57 -2.89 -19.54
N ASN A 26 26.23 -1.78 -19.22
CA ASN A 26 27.62 -1.78 -18.80
C ASN A 26 27.86 -2.56 -17.51
N ASN A 27 26.93 -2.46 -16.54
CA ASN A 27 26.98 -3.24 -15.30
C ASN A 27 26.87 -4.73 -15.58
N LYS A 28 25.93 -5.16 -16.44
CA LYS A 28 25.81 -6.56 -16.86
C LYS A 28 27.08 -7.08 -17.49
N ILE A 29 27.67 -6.32 -18.39
CA ILE A 29 28.96 -6.69 -19.01
C ILE A 29 30.07 -6.80 -17.95
N ALA A 30 30.10 -5.89 -16.97
CA ALA A 30 31.07 -5.95 -15.89
C ALA A 30 30.91 -7.17 -14.99
N GLU A 31 29.66 -7.60 -14.73
CA GLU A 31 29.36 -8.83 -14.02
C GLU A 31 29.85 -10.07 -14.76
N PHE A 32 29.56 -10.17 -16.06
CA PHE A 32 30.04 -11.28 -16.88
C PHE A 32 31.56 -11.37 -16.96
N LYS A 33 32.27 -10.24 -17.01
CA LYS A 33 33.73 -10.22 -17.01
C LYS A 33 34.36 -10.85 -15.76
N LYS A 34 33.61 -10.96 -14.67
CA LYS A 34 34.07 -11.63 -13.44
C LYS A 34 33.90 -13.14 -13.49
N LEU A 35 33.14 -13.67 -14.46
CA LEU A 35 32.92 -15.10 -14.60
C LEU A 35 34.13 -15.75 -15.30
N ASP A 36 34.56 -16.89 -14.76
CA ASP A 36 35.62 -17.69 -15.36
C ASP A 36 35.21 -18.13 -16.76
N GLY A 37 36.16 -17.98 -17.71
CA GLY A 37 35.92 -18.37 -19.09
C GLY A 37 35.18 -17.34 -19.96
N TYR A 38 34.50 -16.33 -19.41
CA TYR A 38 33.81 -15.31 -20.23
C TYR A 38 34.76 -14.57 -21.17
N ASN A 39 35.94 -14.24 -20.71
CA ASN A 39 36.95 -13.50 -21.52
C ASN A 39 37.40 -14.30 -22.73
N HIS A 40 37.37 -15.62 -22.71
CA HIS A 40 37.74 -16.53 -23.79
C HIS A 40 36.62 -16.80 -24.81
N GLN A 41 35.38 -16.34 -24.49
CA GLN A 41 34.26 -16.47 -25.41
C GLN A 41 34.40 -15.59 -26.65
N THR A 42 33.80 -16.03 -27.75
CA THR A 42 33.66 -15.23 -28.95
C THR A 42 32.81 -13.98 -28.71
N LYS A 43 32.94 -12.97 -29.55
CA LYS A 43 32.08 -11.78 -29.48
C LYS A 43 30.59 -12.14 -29.61
N GLU A 44 30.29 -13.07 -30.48
CA GLU A 44 28.94 -13.56 -30.75
C GLU A 44 28.33 -14.21 -29.51
N ASN A 45 29.05 -15.14 -28.87
CA ASN A 45 28.62 -15.77 -27.64
C ASN A 45 28.42 -14.75 -26.50
N LYS A 46 29.29 -13.75 -26.38
CA LYS A 46 29.16 -12.66 -25.40
C LYS A 46 27.91 -11.82 -25.64
N SER A 47 27.57 -11.55 -26.92
CA SER A 47 26.37 -10.81 -27.30
C SER A 47 25.12 -11.61 -26.94
N ILE A 48 25.07 -12.86 -27.36
CA ILE A 48 23.93 -13.76 -27.06
C ILE A 48 23.74 -13.91 -25.57
N LEU A 49 24.81 -14.06 -24.78
CA LEU A 49 24.72 -14.17 -23.32
C LEU A 49 24.13 -12.91 -22.69
N LEU A 50 24.58 -11.74 -23.17
CA LEU A 50 24.04 -10.45 -22.71
C LEU A 50 22.55 -10.30 -23.06
N GLU A 51 22.18 -10.61 -24.31
CA GLU A 51 20.79 -10.53 -24.79
C GLU A 51 19.86 -11.45 -24.01
N LEU A 52 20.27 -12.71 -23.76
CA LEU A 52 19.52 -13.66 -22.95
C LEU A 52 19.33 -13.17 -21.51
N ASN A 53 20.38 -12.57 -20.92
CA ASN A 53 20.30 -12.09 -19.55
C ASN A 53 19.41 -10.86 -19.43
N ILE A 54 19.44 -9.95 -20.40
CA ILE A 54 18.54 -8.80 -20.46
C ILE A 54 17.08 -9.27 -20.63
N ALA A 55 16.85 -10.25 -21.49
CA ALA A 55 15.52 -10.83 -21.67
C ALA A 55 15.01 -11.53 -20.39
N ASP A 56 15.87 -12.27 -19.70
CA ASP A 56 15.53 -12.90 -18.42
C ASP A 56 15.17 -11.86 -17.35
N ASP A 57 15.95 -10.80 -17.22
CA ASP A 57 15.65 -9.70 -16.30
C ASP A 57 14.32 -9.01 -16.64
N TYR A 58 14.02 -8.81 -17.94
CA TYR A 58 12.75 -8.28 -18.39
C TYR A 58 11.57 -9.15 -17.97
N PHE A 59 11.64 -10.46 -18.21
CA PHE A 59 10.54 -11.37 -17.85
C PHE A 59 10.38 -11.52 -16.35
N LYS A 60 11.46 -11.48 -15.59
CA LYS A 60 11.41 -11.46 -14.13
C LYS A 60 10.77 -10.19 -13.60
N ALA A 61 11.13 -9.04 -14.14
CA ALA A 61 10.52 -7.77 -13.79
C ALA A 61 9.04 -7.73 -14.15
N LYS A 62 8.68 -8.22 -15.34
CA LYS A 62 7.28 -8.33 -15.77
C LYS A 62 6.45 -9.18 -14.81
N LYS A 63 6.96 -10.36 -14.44
CA LYS A 63 6.29 -11.24 -13.48
C LYS A 63 6.12 -10.54 -12.10
N GLN A 64 7.13 -9.80 -11.67
CA GLN A 64 7.05 -9.05 -10.41
C GLN A 64 5.97 -7.96 -10.47
N VAL A 65 5.85 -7.26 -11.61
CA VAL A 65 4.76 -6.29 -11.80
C VAL A 65 3.38 -6.96 -11.72
N GLU A 66 3.19 -8.09 -12.39
CA GLU A 66 1.93 -8.85 -12.34
C GLU A 66 1.57 -9.23 -10.90
N MET A 67 2.53 -9.71 -10.11
CA MET A 67 2.32 -10.05 -8.70
C MET A 67 1.92 -8.82 -7.86
N VAL A 68 2.59 -7.69 -8.07
CA VAL A 68 2.29 -6.44 -7.35
C VAL A 68 0.91 -5.90 -7.74
N GLU A 69 0.51 -6.01 -9.01
CA GLU A 69 -0.82 -5.63 -9.47
C GLU A 69 -1.92 -6.48 -8.83
N GLU A 70 -1.69 -7.80 -8.67
CA GLU A 70 -2.60 -8.69 -7.94
C GLU A 70 -2.73 -8.28 -6.46
N GLU A 71 -1.60 -8.08 -5.78
CA GLU A 71 -1.57 -7.61 -4.39
C GLU A 71 -2.29 -6.26 -4.22
N LEU A 72 -2.08 -5.33 -5.15
CA LEU A 72 -2.76 -4.04 -5.15
C LEU A 72 -4.27 -4.20 -5.26
N SER A 73 -4.73 -5.06 -6.16
CA SER A 73 -6.16 -5.36 -6.33
C SER A 73 -6.78 -5.97 -5.05
N GLU A 74 -6.05 -6.83 -4.36
CA GLU A 74 -6.50 -7.40 -3.08
C GLU A 74 -6.58 -6.32 -1.99
N LYS A 75 -5.56 -5.45 -1.90
CA LYS A 75 -5.56 -4.33 -0.95
C LYS A 75 -6.67 -3.32 -1.20
N ASP A 76 -7.00 -3.05 -2.44
CA ASP A 76 -8.13 -2.18 -2.78
C ASP A 76 -9.47 -2.76 -2.30
N LYS A 77 -9.66 -4.08 -2.40
CA LYS A 77 -10.85 -4.76 -1.84
C LYS A 77 -10.89 -4.66 -0.31
N GLU A 78 -9.76 -4.96 0.36
CA GLU A 78 -9.66 -4.83 1.82
C GLU A 78 -9.98 -3.39 2.28
N LEU A 79 -9.46 -2.38 1.58
CA LEU A 79 -9.75 -0.98 1.87
C LEU A 79 -11.23 -0.63 1.68
N TYR A 80 -11.87 -1.19 0.67
CA TYR A 80 -13.29 -1.00 0.44
C TYR A 80 -14.12 -1.57 1.61
N ASP A 81 -13.83 -2.80 2.01
CA ASP A 81 -14.52 -3.47 3.11
C ASP A 81 -14.33 -2.74 4.44
N LEU A 82 -13.08 -2.36 4.75
CA LEU A 82 -12.77 -1.58 5.96
C LEU A 82 -13.47 -0.22 6.00
N LYS A 83 -13.62 0.47 4.87
CA LYS A 83 -14.40 1.71 4.79
C LYS A 83 -15.87 1.48 5.14
N HIS A 84 -16.45 0.38 4.66
CA HIS A 84 -17.82 0.03 4.99
C HIS A 84 -17.99 -0.33 6.47
N GLU A 85 -17.06 -1.10 7.03
CA GLU A 85 -17.05 -1.41 8.47
C GLU A 85 -16.93 -0.15 9.32
N LEU A 86 -16.07 0.78 8.93
CA LEU A 86 -15.90 2.06 9.62
C LEU A 86 -17.21 2.88 9.63
N ILE A 87 -17.88 2.99 8.47
CA ILE A 87 -19.15 3.70 8.37
C ILE A 87 -20.19 3.04 9.27
N ASN A 88 -20.30 1.71 9.27
CA ASN A 88 -21.23 1.00 10.12
C ASN A 88 -20.94 1.21 11.61
N ALA A 89 -19.67 1.16 12.00
CA ALA A 89 -19.25 1.43 13.37
C ALA A 89 -19.58 2.87 13.81
N GLN A 90 -19.39 3.85 12.93
CA GLN A 90 -19.76 5.24 13.19
C GLN A 90 -21.27 5.42 13.41
N ILE A 91 -22.10 4.78 12.57
CA ILE A 91 -23.55 4.82 12.71
C ILE A 91 -23.99 4.17 14.04
N GLN A 92 -23.38 3.04 14.41
CA GLN A 92 -23.66 2.38 15.69
C GLN A 92 -23.27 3.27 16.88
N LEU A 93 -22.12 3.93 16.81
CA LEU A 93 -21.67 4.84 17.84
C LEU A 93 -22.65 6.03 18.02
N GLU A 94 -23.05 6.66 16.92
CA GLU A 94 -24.04 7.76 16.98
C GLU A 94 -25.37 7.32 17.59
N ASN A 95 -25.85 6.12 17.27
CA ASN A 95 -27.07 5.58 17.86
C ASN A 95 -26.91 5.33 19.36
N GLN A 96 -25.80 4.72 19.78
CA GLN A 96 -25.52 4.49 21.19
C GLN A 96 -25.37 5.80 21.98
N GLU A 97 -24.78 6.83 21.40
CA GLU A 97 -24.70 8.16 22.03
C GLU A 97 -26.08 8.77 22.25
N LYS A 98 -26.98 8.67 21.26
CA LYS A 98 -28.38 9.13 21.40
C LYS A 98 -29.12 8.37 22.47
N ASP A 99 -28.99 7.05 22.51
CA ASP A 99 -29.65 6.21 23.52
C ASP A 99 -29.11 6.51 24.91
N LEU A 100 -27.81 6.72 25.05
CA LEU A 100 -27.17 7.11 26.29
C LEU A 100 -27.65 8.49 26.77
N GLU A 101 -27.80 9.47 25.87
CA GLU A 101 -28.31 10.79 26.20
C GLU A 101 -29.79 10.71 26.67
N ALA A 102 -30.61 9.93 25.98
CA ALA A 102 -32.00 9.69 26.36
C ALA A 102 -32.11 9.07 27.76
N SER A 103 -31.32 8.01 28.01
CA SER A 103 -31.28 7.32 29.30
C SER A 103 -30.79 8.24 30.43
N ARG A 104 -29.81 9.10 30.18
CA ARG A 104 -29.35 10.10 31.17
C ARG A 104 -30.45 11.12 31.51
N LYS A 105 -31.20 11.60 30.52
CA LYS A 105 -32.31 12.50 30.73
C LYS A 105 -33.39 11.84 31.58
N GLU A 106 -33.79 10.62 31.22
CA GLU A 106 -34.78 9.85 31.99
C GLU A 106 -34.32 9.61 33.44
N ASN A 107 -33.06 9.23 33.63
CA ASN A 107 -32.49 9.02 34.95
C ASN A 107 -32.55 10.30 35.82
N THR A 108 -32.21 11.45 35.19
CA THR A 108 -32.29 12.75 35.87
C THR A 108 -33.71 13.09 36.29
N GLU A 109 -34.72 12.84 35.45
CA GLU A 109 -36.11 13.08 35.80
C GLU A 109 -36.61 12.13 36.89
N LEU A 110 -36.24 10.84 36.83
CA LEU A 110 -36.56 9.88 37.89
C LEU A 110 -35.90 10.26 39.21
N GLN A 111 -34.69 10.75 39.23
CA GLN A 111 -34.03 11.25 40.45
C GLN A 111 -34.80 12.43 41.08
N LYS A 112 -35.24 13.39 40.25
CA LYS A 112 -36.08 14.51 40.73
C LYS A 112 -37.38 14.01 41.34
N GLU A 113 -38.05 13.05 40.70
CA GLU A 113 -39.29 12.46 41.18
C GLU A 113 -39.09 11.72 42.52
N VAL A 114 -38.01 10.96 42.64
CA VAL A 114 -37.64 10.28 43.91
C VAL A 114 -37.47 11.29 45.03
N VAL A 115 -36.73 12.40 44.80
CA VAL A 115 -36.54 13.45 45.80
C VAL A 115 -37.87 14.09 46.18
N ARG A 116 -38.77 14.37 45.22
CA ARG A 116 -40.11 14.91 45.48
C ARG A 116 -40.92 13.98 46.37
N LEU A 117 -40.99 12.70 46.02
CA LEU A 117 -41.76 11.70 46.78
C LEU A 117 -41.20 11.49 48.19
N GLN A 118 -39.89 11.53 48.35
CA GLN A 118 -39.25 11.47 49.66
C GLN A 118 -39.64 12.66 50.54
N THR A 119 -39.62 13.86 49.96
CA THR A 119 -40.02 15.10 50.67
C THR A 119 -41.48 15.03 51.09
N GLU A 120 -42.40 14.64 50.21
CA GLU A 120 -43.82 14.48 50.50
C GLU A 120 -44.08 13.42 51.58
N ARG A 121 -43.33 12.33 51.59
CA ARG A 121 -43.43 11.29 52.62
C ARG A 121 -42.97 11.83 53.99
N ASP A 122 -41.86 12.55 54.01
CA ASP A 122 -41.33 13.07 55.29
C ASP A 122 -42.20 14.17 55.88
N GLU A 123 -42.81 15.00 55.01
CA GLU A 123 -43.85 15.95 55.48
C GLU A 123 -45.07 15.28 56.05
N ARG A 124 -45.51 14.17 55.46
CA ARG A 124 -46.63 13.38 55.94
C ARG A 124 -46.36 12.73 57.30
N ASN A 125 -45.12 12.29 57.52
CA ASN A 125 -44.74 11.65 58.80
C ASN A 125 -44.45 12.63 59.93
N ARG A 126 -44.39 13.93 59.66
CA ARG A 126 -44.21 15.00 60.65
C ARG A 126 -45.58 15.54 61.20
N LYS A 127 -46.68 15.20 60.55
CA LYS A 127 -48.00 15.53 60.95
C LYS A 127 -48.61 14.43 61.83
#